data_38994ab038183c0883d2efbf4748bf1a
#
_entry.id   38994ab038183c0883d2efbf4748bf1a
#
_cell.length_a   1.000
_cell.length_b   1.000
_cell.length_c   1.000
_cell.angle_alpha   90.00
_cell.angle_beta   90.00
_cell.angle_gamma   90.00
#
_symmetry.space_group_name_H-M   'P 1'
#
loop_
_entity.id
_entity.type
_entity.pdbx_description
1 polymer ?
#
loop_
_entity_poly.entity_id
_entity_poly.type
_entity_poly.pdbx_seq_one_letter_code
_entity_poly.pdbx_strand_id
1 'polypeptide(L)'
;MSELKIEQIPTRTDNSVYLIKESGQGKVGVVDPSDAEPVIETLNRLGWELTHIINTHHHNDHTGGNIELKEKYGCIVVGPLADHDRIAGIDIDLKDGDTYKFGDALAHVYDTPGHTRGHIAYWFDESKALFCGDTLFALGCGRVFEGTFEQMWDSLGKLRA
;
A
#
# COMPACT_ATOMS: atom_id res chain seq x y z
N MET A 1 -3.18 17.26 -12.55
CA MET A 1 -2.18 16.19 -12.57
C MET A 1 -1.28 16.35 -11.38
N SER A 2 -1.04 15.27 -10.64
CA SER A 2 -0.34 15.35 -9.37
C SER A 2 0.73 14.27 -9.27
N GLU A 3 1.96 14.70 -9.16
CA GLU A 3 3.09 13.79 -8.94
C GLU A 3 3.21 13.42 -7.48
N LEU A 4 3.75 12.22 -7.23
CA LEU A 4 4.06 11.75 -5.90
C LEU A 4 5.50 12.01 -5.53
N LYS A 5 5.71 12.57 -4.35
CA LYS A 5 6.99 12.54 -3.67
C LYS A 5 7.02 11.28 -2.82
N ILE A 6 8.02 10.43 -3.00
CA ILE A 6 8.11 9.12 -2.36
C ILE A 6 9.33 9.06 -1.45
N GLU A 7 9.10 8.69 -0.18
CA GLU A 7 10.14 8.43 0.81
C GLU A 7 10.09 6.97 1.23
N GLN A 8 11.20 6.26 1.12
CA GLN A 8 11.31 4.87 1.56
C GLN A 8 11.81 4.81 2.99
N ILE A 9 11.13 4.03 3.82
CA ILE A 9 11.51 3.80 5.22
C ILE A 9 11.85 2.31 5.38
N PRO A 10 13.11 1.95 5.56
CA PRO A 10 13.46 0.57 5.94
C PRO A 10 12.91 0.26 7.33
N THR A 11 12.24 -0.86 7.47
CA THR A 11 11.68 -1.32 8.73
C THR A 11 11.95 -2.81 8.94
N ARG A 12 11.98 -3.25 10.20
CA ARG A 12 12.29 -4.65 10.54
C ARG A 12 13.59 -5.09 9.86
N THR A 13 13.70 -6.35 9.47
CA THR A 13 14.90 -6.90 8.83
C THR A 13 14.93 -6.64 7.33
N ASP A 14 13.79 -6.78 6.66
CA ASP A 14 13.69 -6.81 5.20
C ASP A 14 12.45 -6.12 4.64
N ASN A 15 11.72 -5.36 5.47
CA ASN A 15 10.54 -4.62 5.02
C ASN A 15 10.90 -3.21 4.60
N SER A 16 10.18 -2.70 3.61
CA SER A 16 10.20 -1.30 3.22
C SER A 16 8.81 -0.73 3.31
N VAL A 17 8.70 0.41 3.96
CA VAL A 17 7.48 1.20 4.06
C VAL A 17 7.66 2.45 3.21
N TYR A 18 6.64 2.85 2.48
CA TYR A 18 6.70 4.03 1.64
C TYR A 18 5.77 5.11 2.13
N LEU A 19 6.31 6.32 2.34
CA LEU A 19 5.51 7.53 2.50
C LEU A 19 5.36 8.18 1.15
N ILE A 20 4.15 8.59 0.81
CA ILE A 20 3.86 9.28 -0.43
C ILE A 20 3.12 10.59 -0.15
N LYS A 21 3.53 11.65 -0.81
CA LYS A 21 2.84 12.94 -0.75
C LYS A 21 2.50 13.40 -2.16
N GLU A 22 1.21 13.64 -2.40
CA GLU A 22 0.80 14.17 -3.70
C GLU A 22 0.87 15.69 -3.72
N SER A 23 1.20 16.27 -4.86
CA SER A 23 1.55 17.68 -4.97
C SER A 23 0.35 18.63 -5.02
N GLY A 24 -0.84 18.14 -5.43
CA GLY A 24 -2.02 18.97 -5.64
C GLY A 24 -2.66 19.45 -4.34
N GLN A 25 -3.18 18.52 -3.54
CA GLN A 25 -3.87 18.83 -2.28
C GLN A 25 -3.00 18.63 -1.05
N GLY A 26 -1.78 18.12 -1.22
CA GLY A 26 -0.86 17.86 -0.12
C GLY A 26 -1.23 16.66 0.74
N LYS A 27 -2.02 15.71 0.22
CA LYS A 27 -2.34 14.49 0.94
C LYS A 27 -1.10 13.64 1.14
N VAL A 28 -1.00 13.01 2.30
CA VAL A 28 0.13 12.15 2.68
C VAL A 28 -0.38 10.76 3.02
N GLY A 29 0.17 9.76 2.34
CA GLY A 29 -0.16 8.36 2.58
C GLY A 29 1.03 7.55 3.02
N VAL A 30 0.78 6.50 3.77
CA VAL A 30 1.77 5.45 4.07
C VAL A 30 1.29 4.14 3.46
N VAL A 31 2.18 3.48 2.73
CA VAL A 31 1.88 2.19 2.09
C VAL A 31 2.45 1.08 2.97
N ASP A 32 1.58 0.18 3.40
CA ASP A 32 1.90 -1.03 4.18
C ASP A 32 2.78 -0.77 5.41
N PRO A 33 2.32 0.04 6.38
CA PRO A 33 3.09 0.34 7.57
C PRO A 33 3.23 -0.90 8.47
N SER A 34 4.43 -1.45 8.54
CA SER A 34 4.74 -2.59 9.42
C SER A 34 4.65 -2.21 10.89
N ASP A 35 5.18 -1.05 11.24
CA ASP A 35 5.18 -0.49 12.58
C ASP A 35 4.94 1.02 12.51
N ALA A 36 4.28 1.57 13.53
CA ALA A 36 3.94 3.00 13.54
C ALA A 36 5.13 3.92 13.82
N GLU A 37 6.02 3.51 14.73
CA GLU A 37 7.10 4.39 15.22
C GLU A 37 8.02 4.92 14.13
N PRO A 38 8.58 4.10 13.21
CA PRO A 38 9.43 4.61 12.13
C PRO A 38 8.70 5.58 11.20
N VAL A 39 7.39 5.35 11.00
CA VAL A 39 6.55 6.24 10.20
C VAL A 39 6.39 7.59 10.88
N ILE A 40 6.07 7.59 12.17
CA ILE A 40 5.90 8.82 12.96
C ILE A 40 7.20 9.64 12.98
N GLU A 41 8.34 9.00 13.21
CA GLU A 41 9.65 9.66 13.21
C GLU A 41 9.93 10.33 11.86
N THR A 42 9.66 9.63 10.76
CA THR A 42 9.89 10.16 9.42
C THR A 42 8.94 11.31 9.10
N LEU A 43 7.66 11.20 9.46
CA LEU A 43 6.69 12.28 9.31
C LEU A 43 7.12 13.54 10.05
N ASN A 44 7.61 13.39 11.28
CA ASN A 44 8.08 14.52 12.07
C ASN A 44 9.33 15.17 11.43
N ARG A 45 10.26 14.37 10.93
CA ARG A 45 11.46 14.86 10.24
C ARG A 45 11.12 15.64 8.97
N LEU A 46 10.13 15.18 8.21
CA LEU A 46 9.70 15.80 6.96
C LEU A 46 8.72 16.96 7.16
N GLY A 47 8.13 17.09 8.34
CA GLY A 47 7.07 18.06 8.59
C GLY A 47 5.77 17.71 7.85
N TRP A 48 5.50 16.43 7.64
CA TRP A 48 4.30 15.94 6.97
C TRP A 48 3.27 15.43 7.97
N GLU A 49 1.99 15.61 7.64
CA GLU A 49 0.87 15.10 8.43
C GLU A 49 0.15 14.00 7.66
N LEU A 50 0.05 12.81 8.25
CA LEU A 50 -0.53 11.64 7.61
C LEU A 50 -2.04 11.79 7.43
N THR A 51 -2.53 11.51 6.22
CA THR A 51 -3.96 11.54 5.90
C THR A 51 -4.52 10.18 5.50
N HIS A 52 -3.68 9.28 5.00
CA HIS A 52 -4.10 7.98 4.48
C HIS A 52 -3.15 6.85 4.88
N ILE A 53 -3.72 5.67 5.10
CA ILE A 53 -3.00 4.41 5.15
C ILE A 53 -3.48 3.58 3.95
N ILE A 54 -2.55 3.07 3.15
CA ILE A 54 -2.85 2.33 1.92
C ILE A 54 -2.26 0.94 2.05
N ASN A 55 -3.12 -0.08 2.14
CA ASN A 55 -2.68 -1.47 2.30
C ASN A 55 -2.84 -2.28 1.02
N THR A 56 -1.86 -3.14 0.73
CA THR A 56 -1.91 -4.10 -0.37
C THR A 56 -2.55 -5.41 0.06
N HIS A 57 -2.36 -5.84 1.30
CA HIS A 57 -2.90 -7.07 1.87
C HIS A 57 -2.90 -7.02 3.40
N HIS A 58 -3.37 -8.11 4.04
CA HIS A 58 -3.68 -8.12 5.47
C HIS A 58 -2.54 -8.54 6.41
N HIS A 59 -1.41 -9.03 5.92
CA HIS A 59 -0.34 -9.53 6.78
C HIS A 59 0.14 -8.46 7.78
N ASN A 60 0.47 -8.90 8.99
CA ASN A 60 0.83 -7.99 10.08
C ASN A 60 2.06 -7.13 9.78
N ASP A 61 3.01 -7.64 9.03
CA ASP A 61 4.19 -6.87 8.61
C ASP A 61 3.90 -5.79 7.56
N HIS A 62 2.64 -5.69 7.11
CA HIS A 62 2.14 -4.64 6.23
C HIS A 62 0.99 -3.81 6.83
N THR A 63 0.44 -4.24 7.96
CA THR A 63 -0.70 -3.57 8.61
C THR A 63 -0.47 -3.29 10.10
N GLY A 64 0.66 -3.70 10.64
CA GLY A 64 0.93 -3.63 12.08
C GLY A 64 0.86 -2.23 12.67
N GLY A 65 1.15 -1.19 11.87
CA GLY A 65 1.07 0.21 12.29
C GLY A 65 -0.31 0.86 12.12
N ASN A 66 -1.28 0.18 11.50
CA ASN A 66 -2.55 0.79 11.10
C ASN A 66 -3.30 1.46 12.26
N ILE A 67 -3.54 0.74 13.34
CA ILE A 67 -4.38 1.23 14.45
C ILE A 67 -3.74 2.42 15.14
N GLU A 68 -2.46 2.32 15.50
CA GLU A 68 -1.76 3.41 16.18
C GLU A 68 -1.69 4.67 15.30
N LEU A 69 -1.40 4.52 14.02
CA LEU A 69 -1.37 5.64 13.08
C LEU A 69 -2.75 6.25 12.89
N LYS A 70 -3.78 5.41 12.77
CA LYS A 70 -5.16 5.90 12.65
C LYS A 70 -5.61 6.67 13.89
N GLU A 71 -5.31 6.17 15.07
CA GLU A 71 -5.64 6.85 16.33
C GLU A 71 -4.91 8.19 16.45
N LYS A 72 -3.63 8.23 16.06
CA LYS A 72 -2.84 9.45 16.18
C LYS A 72 -3.23 10.54 15.18
N TYR A 73 -3.47 10.18 13.93
CA TYR A 73 -3.66 11.15 12.83
C TYR A 73 -5.10 11.24 12.32
N GLY A 74 -5.98 10.33 12.71
CA GLY A 74 -7.34 10.28 12.19
C GLY A 74 -7.41 9.94 10.70
N CYS A 75 -6.44 9.18 10.19
CA CYS A 75 -6.34 8.92 8.76
C CYS A 75 -7.34 7.89 8.25
N ILE A 76 -7.58 7.94 6.94
CA ILE A 76 -8.43 7.00 6.21
C ILE A 76 -7.60 5.77 5.85
N VAL A 77 -8.11 4.59 6.14
CA VAL A 77 -7.48 3.31 5.77
C VAL A 77 -8.12 2.75 4.50
N VAL A 78 -7.31 2.57 3.48
CA VAL A 78 -7.71 2.06 2.16
C VAL A 78 -7.07 0.69 1.95
N GLY A 79 -7.83 -0.28 1.48
CA GLY A 79 -7.30 -1.62 1.27
C GLY A 79 -8.20 -2.51 0.43
N PRO A 80 -7.82 -3.79 0.24
CA PRO A 80 -8.57 -4.71 -0.60
C PRO A 80 -9.91 -5.10 0.03
N LEU A 81 -10.97 -5.06 -0.78
CA LEU A 81 -12.32 -5.49 -0.37
C LEU A 81 -12.31 -6.94 0.12
N ALA A 82 -11.55 -7.82 -0.52
CA ALA A 82 -11.46 -9.22 -0.13
C ALA A 82 -10.88 -9.43 1.27
N ASP A 83 -10.15 -8.46 1.81
CA ASP A 83 -9.55 -8.50 3.15
C ASP A 83 -10.24 -7.56 4.14
N HIS A 84 -11.45 -7.10 3.85
CA HIS A 84 -12.19 -6.18 4.71
C HIS A 84 -12.21 -6.63 6.19
N ASP A 85 -12.49 -7.90 6.43
CA ASP A 85 -12.58 -8.44 7.79
C ASP A 85 -11.21 -8.76 8.42
N ARG A 86 -10.13 -8.72 7.63
CA ARG A 86 -8.77 -9.07 8.08
C ARG A 86 -7.86 -7.85 8.28
N ILE A 87 -8.28 -6.69 7.81
CA ILE A 87 -7.53 -5.42 7.99
C ILE A 87 -8.27 -4.55 9.00
N ALA A 88 -7.66 -4.36 10.17
CA ALA A 88 -8.27 -3.56 11.22
C ALA A 88 -8.36 -2.08 10.83
N GLY A 89 -9.54 -1.50 11.05
CA GLY A 89 -9.79 -0.08 10.84
C GLY A 89 -9.97 0.33 9.39
N ILE A 90 -10.16 -0.63 8.46
CA ILE A 90 -10.37 -0.32 7.03
C ILE A 90 -11.63 0.54 6.84
N ASP A 91 -11.50 1.61 6.07
CA ASP A 91 -12.58 2.56 5.78
C ASP A 91 -13.07 2.46 4.33
N ILE A 92 -12.15 2.22 3.39
CA ILE A 92 -12.43 2.18 1.96
C ILE A 92 -11.94 0.87 1.37
N ASP A 93 -12.86 0.12 0.78
CA ASP A 93 -12.60 -1.16 0.13
C ASP A 93 -12.41 -0.96 -1.37
N LEU A 94 -11.36 -1.56 -1.91
CA LEU A 94 -11.04 -1.51 -3.34
C LEU A 94 -10.89 -2.92 -3.92
N LYS A 95 -11.22 -3.05 -5.20
CA LYS A 95 -11.11 -4.30 -5.95
C LYS A 95 -10.52 -4.05 -7.34
N ASP A 96 -10.23 -5.12 -8.06
CA ASP A 96 -9.68 -5.05 -9.42
C ASP A 96 -10.53 -4.15 -10.34
N GLY A 97 -9.84 -3.29 -11.07
CA GLY A 97 -10.47 -2.34 -11.98
C GLY A 97 -10.93 -1.03 -11.34
N ASP A 98 -10.91 -0.93 -10.01
CA ASP A 98 -11.23 0.33 -9.35
C ASP A 98 -10.13 1.36 -9.57
N THR A 99 -10.50 2.62 -9.41
CA THR A 99 -9.56 3.72 -9.28
C THR A 99 -9.77 4.40 -7.94
N TYR A 100 -8.70 4.92 -7.37
CA TYR A 100 -8.77 5.68 -6.13
C TYR A 100 -8.09 7.04 -6.29
N LYS A 101 -8.81 8.10 -5.94
CA LYS A 101 -8.24 9.46 -5.92
C LYS A 101 -7.54 9.71 -4.59
N PHE A 102 -6.23 9.71 -4.64
CA PHE A 102 -5.38 10.13 -3.53
C PHE A 102 -5.06 11.61 -3.71
N GLY A 103 -5.87 12.49 -3.12
CA GLY A 103 -5.82 13.91 -3.47
C GLY A 103 -6.10 14.09 -4.97
N ASP A 104 -5.18 14.71 -5.69
CA ASP A 104 -5.25 14.87 -7.14
C ASP A 104 -4.52 13.76 -7.91
N ALA A 105 -3.87 12.83 -7.22
CA ALA A 105 -3.23 11.68 -7.83
C ALA A 105 -4.23 10.53 -7.99
N LEU A 106 -4.17 9.84 -9.12
CA LEU A 106 -5.06 8.73 -9.42
C LEU A 106 -4.31 7.40 -9.36
N ALA A 107 -4.79 6.50 -8.51
CA ALA A 107 -4.30 5.12 -8.46
C ALA A 107 -5.24 4.19 -9.22
N HIS A 108 -4.68 3.30 -10.02
CA HIS A 108 -5.39 2.18 -10.62
C HIS A 108 -5.15 0.94 -9.76
N VAL A 109 -6.20 0.17 -9.50
CA VAL A 109 -6.16 -0.99 -8.61
C VAL A 109 -6.22 -2.28 -9.42
N TYR A 110 -5.31 -3.20 -9.13
CA TYR A 110 -5.25 -4.52 -9.77
C TYR A 110 -5.22 -5.61 -8.71
N ASP A 111 -6.06 -6.65 -8.87
CA ASP A 111 -5.93 -7.86 -8.08
C ASP A 111 -4.64 -8.59 -8.44
N THR A 112 -3.86 -8.93 -7.43
CA THR A 112 -2.60 -9.67 -7.58
C THR A 112 -2.55 -10.84 -6.60
N PRO A 113 -3.51 -11.80 -6.69
CA PRO A 113 -3.55 -12.92 -5.76
C PRO A 113 -2.36 -13.88 -5.94
N GLY A 114 -2.04 -14.60 -4.90
CA GLY A 114 -0.94 -15.56 -4.85
C GLY A 114 -0.30 -15.57 -3.48
N HIS A 115 0.38 -14.52 -3.09
CA HIS A 115 0.90 -14.35 -1.73
C HIS A 115 -0.24 -14.37 -0.71
N THR A 116 -1.29 -13.60 -0.96
CA THR A 116 -2.58 -13.71 -0.29
C THR A 116 -3.71 -13.76 -1.32
N ARG A 117 -4.91 -14.19 -0.90
CA ARG A 117 -6.07 -14.23 -1.78
C ARG A 117 -6.59 -12.85 -2.14
N GLY A 118 -6.49 -11.92 -1.19
CA GLY A 118 -7.03 -10.58 -1.34
C GLY A 118 -6.01 -9.53 -1.78
N HIS A 119 -4.78 -9.92 -2.09
CA HIS A 119 -3.70 -9.00 -2.44
C HIS A 119 -4.05 -8.12 -3.64
N ILE A 120 -3.81 -6.81 -3.51
CA ILE A 120 -3.97 -5.84 -4.60
C ILE A 120 -2.70 -5.01 -4.77
N ALA A 121 -2.54 -4.44 -5.96
CA ALA A 121 -1.47 -3.49 -6.29
C ALA A 121 -2.06 -2.16 -6.71
N TYR A 122 -1.31 -1.09 -6.47
CA TYR A 122 -1.69 0.29 -6.82
C TYR A 122 -0.71 0.84 -7.86
N TRP A 123 -1.24 1.31 -8.97
CA TRP A 123 -0.46 1.94 -10.02
C TRP A 123 -0.82 3.43 -10.18
N PHE A 124 0.16 4.28 -9.93
CA PHE A 124 0.05 5.72 -10.16
C PHE A 124 0.74 6.06 -11.48
N ASP A 125 -0.03 6.16 -12.56
CA ASP A 125 0.52 6.30 -13.91
C ASP A 125 1.34 7.59 -14.12
N GLU A 126 0.88 8.70 -13.56
CA GLU A 126 1.58 9.98 -13.70
C GLU A 126 2.98 9.96 -13.05
N SER A 127 3.11 9.30 -11.92
CA SER A 127 4.38 9.18 -11.19
C SER A 127 5.20 7.96 -11.60
N LYS A 128 4.66 7.10 -12.47
CA LYS A 128 5.26 5.81 -12.83
C LYS A 128 5.63 4.97 -11.59
N ALA A 129 4.75 4.99 -10.60
CA ALA A 129 4.95 4.33 -9.32
C ALA A 129 3.98 3.17 -9.14
N LEU A 130 4.52 1.98 -8.87
CA LEU A 130 3.77 0.76 -8.61
C LEU A 130 4.03 0.30 -7.17
N PHE A 131 2.97 0.20 -6.38
CA PHE A 131 3.02 -0.38 -5.04
C PHE A 131 2.40 -1.77 -5.08
N CYS A 132 3.23 -2.79 -5.12
CA CYS A 132 2.80 -4.17 -5.37
C CYS A 132 2.98 -5.10 -4.17
N GLY A 133 3.31 -4.57 -2.98
CA GLY A 133 3.46 -5.36 -1.76
C GLY A 133 4.39 -6.56 -1.96
N ASP A 134 3.88 -7.74 -1.64
CA ASP A 134 4.65 -9.00 -1.71
C ASP A 134 4.38 -9.80 -2.99
N THR A 135 3.90 -9.17 -4.05
CA THR A 135 3.73 -9.83 -5.34
C THR A 135 5.03 -9.85 -6.15
N LEU A 136 5.66 -8.69 -6.33
CA LEU A 136 6.89 -8.57 -7.12
C LEU A 136 8.01 -7.95 -6.28
N PHE A 137 9.14 -8.63 -6.22
CA PHE A 137 10.38 -8.12 -5.64
C PHE A 137 11.42 -7.86 -6.73
N ALA A 138 12.53 -7.19 -6.37
CA ALA A 138 13.58 -6.84 -7.33
C ALA A 138 14.14 -8.06 -8.09
N LEU A 139 14.25 -9.21 -7.43
CA LEU A 139 14.81 -10.44 -7.98
C LEU A 139 13.89 -11.66 -7.80
N GLY A 140 12.60 -11.45 -7.61
CA GLY A 140 11.67 -12.55 -7.39
C GLY A 140 10.27 -12.10 -7.05
N CYS A 141 9.56 -12.95 -6.33
CA CYS A 141 8.20 -12.69 -5.88
C CYS A 141 8.00 -13.14 -4.44
N GLY A 142 6.89 -12.74 -3.84
CA GLY A 142 6.51 -13.20 -2.51
C GLY A 142 6.18 -14.69 -2.47
N ARG A 143 6.18 -15.24 -1.26
CA ARG A 143 5.75 -16.64 -1.06
C ARG A 143 4.27 -16.78 -1.36
N VAL A 144 3.89 -17.97 -1.86
CA VAL A 144 2.50 -18.29 -2.16
C VAL A 144 1.89 -18.99 -0.96
N PHE A 145 1.18 -18.23 -0.10
CA PHE A 145 0.58 -18.77 1.12
C PHE A 145 -0.90 -19.17 0.95
N GLU A 146 -1.70 -18.34 0.31
CA GLU A 146 -3.14 -18.52 0.21
C GLU A 146 -3.63 -18.83 -1.20
N GLY A 147 -2.86 -18.48 -2.22
CA GLY A 147 -3.20 -18.71 -3.61
C GLY A 147 -2.48 -19.92 -4.20
N THR A 148 -2.41 -19.94 -5.52
CA THR A 148 -1.69 -20.95 -6.30
C THR A 148 -0.50 -20.32 -7.04
N PHE A 149 0.44 -21.17 -7.48
CA PHE A 149 1.55 -20.71 -8.33
C PHE A 149 1.04 -20.13 -9.66
N GLU A 150 -0.04 -20.68 -10.20
CA GLU A 150 -0.68 -20.15 -11.41
C GLU A 150 -1.21 -18.73 -11.19
N GLN A 151 -1.89 -18.49 -10.06
CA GLN A 151 -2.37 -17.16 -9.71
C GLN A 151 -1.22 -16.17 -9.56
N MET A 152 -0.14 -16.57 -8.89
CA MET A 152 1.04 -15.69 -8.75
C MET A 152 1.67 -15.40 -10.12
N TRP A 153 1.75 -16.38 -11.00
CA TRP A 153 2.26 -16.19 -12.34
C TRP A 153 1.41 -15.20 -13.15
N ASP A 154 0.09 -15.33 -13.07
CA ASP A 154 -0.84 -14.44 -13.73
C ASP A 154 -0.74 -13.02 -13.18
N SER A 155 -0.61 -12.90 -11.85
CA SER A 155 -0.44 -11.60 -11.18
C SER A 155 0.85 -10.90 -11.63
N LEU A 156 1.97 -11.63 -11.69
CA LEU A 156 3.23 -11.10 -12.19
C LEU A 156 3.13 -10.68 -13.67
N GLY A 157 2.44 -11.47 -14.49
CA GLY A 157 2.15 -11.13 -15.88
C GLY A 157 1.34 -9.84 -16.03
N LYS A 158 0.35 -9.66 -15.18
CA LYS A 158 -0.47 -8.44 -15.12
C LYS A 158 0.37 -7.21 -14.79
N LEU A 159 1.26 -7.30 -13.81
CA LEU A 159 2.14 -6.19 -13.43
C LEU A 159 3.20 -5.87 -14.47
N ARG A 160 3.62 -6.85 -15.25
CA ARG A 160 4.59 -6.64 -16.32
C ARG A 160 4.01 -5.88 -17.51
N ALA A 161 2.75 -6.06 -17.75
CA ALA A 161 2.06 -5.38 -18.85
C ALA A 161 1.89 -3.89 -18.54
#